data_4c53fe79071c2107ddcc74af4da3be02
#
_entry.id   4c53fe79071c2107ddcc74af4da3be02
#
_cell.length_a   1.000
_cell.length_b   1.000
_cell.length_c   1.000
_cell.angle_alpha   90.00
_cell.angle_beta   90.00
_cell.angle_gamma   90.00
#
_symmetry.space_group_name_H-M   'P 1'
#
loop_
_entity.id
_entity.type
_entity.pdbx_description
1 polymer ?
#
loop_
_entity_poly.entity_id
_entity_poly.type
_entity_poly.pdbx_seq_one_letter_code
_entity_poly.pdbx_strand_id
1 'polypeptide(L)'
;YKTTPPLVHFMKMLSEFGKETAQKMYHANGWAIHHTTDIYGRTGVHDSSQCGFFPMAGPWLCMNLWEEYEFTGDRDYLKNTLYPILKGACEFLRDYIIEDENGCLVTNPSNSPENKFWYTDKNGERKTTMFTYGATIDFEIIYAVFTRMIYASKLLSKDGDFAKELEEILN
;
A
#
# COMPACT_ATOMS: atom_id res chain seq x y z
N TYR A 1 -22.64 -2.24 6.83
CA TYR A 1 -22.98 -1.95 5.46
C TYR A 1 -23.38 -0.50 5.16
N LYS A 2 -23.98 0.26 6.10
CA LYS A 2 -24.23 1.71 5.89
C LYS A 2 -22.96 2.56 5.99
N THR A 3 -21.88 2.04 6.53
CA THR A 3 -20.60 2.72 6.71
C THR A 3 -19.63 2.52 5.54
N THR A 4 -19.80 1.46 4.75
CA THR A 4 -18.93 1.16 3.61
C THR A 4 -19.04 2.17 2.47
N PRO A 5 -20.23 2.63 2.03
CA PRO A 5 -20.32 3.59 0.92
C PRO A 5 -19.57 4.91 1.17
N PRO A 6 -19.59 5.53 2.36
CA PRO A 6 -18.73 6.68 2.65
C PRO A 6 -17.24 6.38 2.56
N LEU A 7 -16.77 5.20 3.05
CA LEU A 7 -15.40 4.77 2.93
C LEU A 7 -15.00 4.58 1.47
N VAL A 8 -15.83 3.92 0.67
CA VAL A 8 -15.60 3.75 -0.77
C VAL A 8 -15.45 5.10 -1.49
N HIS A 9 -16.33 6.05 -1.19
CA HIS A 9 -16.25 7.39 -1.77
C HIS A 9 -14.93 8.07 -1.41
N PHE A 10 -14.56 8.01 -0.15
CA PHE A 10 -13.30 8.56 0.36
C PHE A 10 -12.07 7.90 -0.28
N MET A 11 -12.07 6.58 -0.38
CA MET A 11 -10.98 5.83 -1.02
C MET A 11 -10.84 6.12 -2.52
N LYS A 12 -11.94 6.35 -3.23
CA LYS A 12 -11.90 6.83 -4.62
C LYS A 12 -11.19 8.18 -4.73
N MET A 13 -11.53 9.12 -3.86
CA MET A 13 -10.89 10.43 -3.81
C MET A 13 -9.39 10.31 -3.47
N LEU A 14 -9.05 9.54 -2.44
CA LEU A 14 -7.67 9.32 -2.01
C LEU A 14 -6.84 8.63 -3.11
N SER A 15 -7.39 7.64 -3.80
CA SER A 15 -6.69 6.95 -4.88
C SER A 15 -6.42 7.88 -6.07
N GLU A 16 -7.28 8.85 -6.32
CA GLU A 16 -7.04 9.84 -7.38
C GLU A 16 -5.96 10.85 -6.98
N PHE A 17 -6.05 11.43 -5.79
CA PHE A 17 -5.05 12.40 -5.31
C PHE A 17 -3.70 11.74 -5.02
N GLY A 18 -3.70 10.49 -4.59
CA GLY A 18 -2.52 9.70 -4.30
C GLY A 18 -1.65 9.39 -5.52
N LYS A 19 -2.16 9.51 -6.74
CA LYS A 19 -1.36 9.37 -7.97
C LYS A 19 -0.24 10.39 -8.03
N GLU A 20 -0.54 11.64 -7.68
CA GLU A 20 0.47 12.69 -7.64
C GLU A 20 1.53 12.40 -6.57
N THR A 21 1.13 11.89 -5.41
CA THR A 21 2.04 11.49 -4.34
C THR A 21 2.93 10.31 -4.76
N ALA A 22 2.37 9.27 -5.37
CA ALA A 22 3.16 8.16 -5.89
C ALA A 22 4.19 8.62 -6.91
N GLN A 23 3.78 9.45 -7.87
CA GLN A 23 4.67 9.93 -8.92
C GLN A 23 5.75 10.88 -8.40
N LYS A 24 5.39 11.89 -7.57
CA LYS A 24 6.32 12.94 -7.15
C LYS A 24 7.27 12.52 -6.03
N MET A 25 6.79 11.69 -5.09
CA MET A 25 7.61 11.26 -3.95
C MET A 25 8.40 9.98 -4.24
N TYR A 26 7.86 9.09 -5.07
CA TYR A 26 8.40 7.74 -5.26
C TYR A 26 8.79 7.42 -6.70
N HIS A 27 8.44 8.28 -7.66
CA HIS A 27 8.57 7.99 -9.10
C HIS A 27 7.87 6.68 -9.51
N ALA A 28 6.80 6.34 -8.80
CA ALA A 28 6.04 5.11 -8.94
C ALA A 28 4.72 5.33 -9.68
N ASN A 29 4.22 4.26 -10.29
CA ASN A 29 2.86 4.20 -10.83
C ASN A 29 1.83 4.01 -9.69
N GLY A 30 0.54 3.91 -10.07
CA GLY A 30 -0.53 3.72 -9.10
C GLY A 30 -0.76 4.92 -8.20
N TRP A 31 -1.00 4.68 -6.91
CA TRP A 31 -1.28 5.73 -5.95
C TRP A 31 -0.75 5.40 -4.56
N ALA A 32 -0.36 6.42 -3.81
CA ALA A 32 0.14 6.32 -2.44
C ALA A 32 -0.50 7.36 -1.53
N ILE A 33 -0.76 6.97 -0.31
CA ILE A 33 -1.13 7.85 0.80
C ILE A 33 -0.31 7.49 2.03
N HIS A 34 -0.25 8.43 2.96
CA HIS A 34 0.46 8.27 4.21
C HIS A 34 -0.47 8.41 5.41
N HIS A 35 0.03 8.10 6.56
CA HIS A 35 -0.53 8.49 7.83
C HIS A 35 -0.28 10.00 8.04
N THR A 36 -1.22 10.87 8.27
CA THR A 36 -2.65 10.75 8.34
C THR A 36 -3.29 11.48 7.16
N THR A 37 -4.56 11.16 6.86
CA THR A 37 -5.34 11.93 5.88
C THR A 37 -6.43 12.77 6.57
N ASP A 38 -7.11 13.61 5.82
CA ASP A 38 -8.21 14.48 6.28
C ASP A 38 -9.37 14.50 5.29
N ILE A 39 -10.41 15.25 5.61
CA ILE A 39 -11.61 15.38 4.77
C ILE A 39 -11.34 16.00 3.38
N TYR A 40 -10.19 16.63 3.20
CA TYR A 40 -9.75 17.22 1.93
C TYR A 40 -8.93 16.26 1.08
N GLY A 41 -8.67 15.04 1.59
CA GLY A 41 -7.95 13.99 0.87
C GLY A 41 -6.45 14.19 0.79
N ARG A 42 -5.83 14.68 1.85
CA ARG A 42 -4.36 14.78 1.93
C ARG A 42 -3.73 13.40 1.77
N THR A 43 -2.69 13.31 0.94
CA THR A 43 -2.01 12.04 0.61
C THR A 43 -0.52 12.04 0.95
N GLY A 44 0.11 13.22 1.05
CA GLY A 44 1.52 13.37 1.44
C GLY A 44 1.77 13.11 2.92
N VAL A 45 3.05 12.98 3.28
CA VAL A 45 3.49 12.86 4.67
C VAL A 45 3.04 14.07 5.47
N HIS A 46 2.42 13.83 6.63
CA HIS A 46 1.96 14.84 7.55
C HIS A 46 2.50 14.56 8.95
N ASP A 47 2.55 15.60 9.79
CA ASP A 47 3.12 15.53 11.12
C ASP A 47 4.66 15.35 11.10
N SER A 48 5.24 14.60 12.01
CA SER A 48 6.66 14.29 11.95
C SER A 48 6.97 13.26 10.86
N SER A 49 8.16 13.35 10.25
CA SER A 49 8.58 12.40 9.22
C SER A 49 8.53 10.95 9.69
N GLN A 50 8.85 10.68 10.95
CA GLN A 50 8.86 9.32 11.49
C GLN A 50 7.45 8.76 11.73
N CYS A 51 6.51 9.58 12.19
CA CYS A 51 5.13 9.15 12.45
C CYS A 51 4.28 9.20 11.19
N GLY A 52 4.48 10.23 10.37
CA GLY A 52 3.67 10.46 9.18
C GLY A 52 4.02 9.57 7.98
N PHE A 53 5.25 9.06 7.93
CA PHE A 53 5.69 8.23 6.81
C PHE A 53 5.15 6.80 6.95
N PHE A 54 4.13 6.46 6.18
CA PHE A 54 3.58 5.10 6.12
C PHE A 54 2.91 4.85 4.76
N PRO A 55 3.68 4.54 3.72
CA PRO A 55 3.14 4.35 2.37
C PRO A 55 2.23 3.12 2.23
N MET A 56 2.24 2.23 3.21
CA MET A 56 1.35 1.07 3.28
C MET A 56 -0.10 1.44 3.64
N ALA A 57 -0.39 2.70 4.04
CA ALA A 57 -1.72 3.10 4.49
C ALA A 57 -2.82 2.86 3.43
N GLY A 58 -2.54 3.22 2.17
CA GLY A 58 -3.48 3.01 1.06
C GLY A 58 -3.75 1.54 0.77
N PRO A 59 -2.72 0.73 0.52
CA PRO A 59 -2.85 -0.71 0.37
C PRO A 59 -3.59 -1.37 1.54
N TRP A 60 -3.27 -1.01 2.78
CA TRP A 60 -3.96 -1.55 3.95
C TRP A 60 -5.46 -1.24 3.95
N LEU A 61 -5.85 0.01 3.66
CA LEU A 61 -7.25 0.40 3.56
C LEU A 61 -8.01 -0.34 2.44
N CYS A 62 -7.35 -0.80 1.39
CA CYS A 62 -7.97 -1.63 0.37
C CYS A 62 -8.54 -2.94 0.93
N MET A 63 -8.01 -3.43 2.06
CA MET A 63 -8.51 -4.62 2.73
C MET A 63 -9.96 -4.43 3.24
N ASN A 64 -10.28 -3.24 3.75
CA ASN A 64 -11.64 -2.93 4.21
C ASN A 64 -12.64 -2.89 3.03
N LEU A 65 -12.19 -2.44 1.86
CA LEU A 65 -13.02 -2.48 0.65
C LEU A 65 -13.19 -3.93 0.15
N TRP A 66 -12.16 -4.75 0.34
CA TRP A 66 -12.20 -6.16 -0.03
C TRP A 66 -13.19 -6.94 0.83
N GLU A 67 -13.25 -6.66 2.13
CA GLU A 67 -14.23 -7.26 3.05
C GLU A 67 -15.69 -7.05 2.58
N GLU A 68 -16.03 -5.85 2.06
CA GLU A 68 -17.36 -5.62 1.49
C GLU A 68 -17.68 -6.58 0.34
N TYR A 69 -16.68 -6.82 -0.53
CA TYR A 69 -16.84 -7.80 -1.60
C TYR A 69 -17.00 -9.23 -1.04
N GLU A 70 -16.22 -9.63 -0.05
CA GLU A 70 -16.31 -10.95 0.56
C GLU A 70 -17.68 -11.21 1.20
N PHE A 71 -18.27 -10.19 1.84
CA PHE A 71 -19.59 -10.30 2.46
C PHE A 71 -20.75 -10.24 1.48
N THR A 72 -20.61 -9.51 0.39
CA THR A 72 -21.72 -9.27 -0.55
C THR A 72 -21.67 -10.19 -1.79
N GLY A 73 -20.49 -10.62 -2.20
CA GLY A 73 -20.26 -11.31 -3.47
C GLY A 73 -20.56 -10.44 -4.70
N ASP A 74 -20.71 -9.12 -4.53
CA ASP A 74 -21.10 -8.20 -5.60
C ASP A 74 -19.97 -8.04 -6.62
N ARG A 75 -20.13 -8.71 -7.77
CA ARG A 75 -19.15 -8.67 -8.86
C ARG A 75 -19.11 -7.32 -9.59
N ASP A 76 -20.19 -6.57 -9.60
CA ASP A 76 -20.21 -5.23 -10.20
C ASP A 76 -19.44 -4.24 -9.31
N TYR A 77 -19.60 -4.33 -8.00
CA TYR A 77 -18.77 -3.62 -7.04
C TYR A 77 -17.29 -3.97 -7.21
N LEU A 78 -16.95 -5.27 -7.25
CA LEU A 78 -15.59 -5.72 -7.48
C LEU A 78 -15.02 -5.11 -8.75
N LYS A 79 -15.72 -5.25 -9.88
CA LYS A 79 -15.23 -4.85 -11.21
C LYS A 79 -15.08 -3.34 -11.37
N ASN A 80 -16.08 -2.58 -10.90
CA ASN A 80 -16.22 -1.17 -11.25
C ASN A 80 -15.73 -0.23 -10.14
N THR A 81 -15.54 -0.73 -8.92
CA THR A 81 -15.16 0.07 -7.76
C THR A 81 -13.87 -0.42 -7.12
N LEU A 82 -13.85 -1.65 -6.63
CA LEU A 82 -12.71 -2.16 -5.87
C LEU A 82 -11.48 -2.40 -6.77
N TYR A 83 -11.68 -3.06 -7.91
CA TYR A 83 -10.60 -3.46 -8.80
C TYR A 83 -9.68 -2.31 -9.22
N PRO A 84 -10.17 -1.16 -9.72
CA PRO A 84 -9.29 -0.07 -10.12
C PRO A 84 -8.52 0.54 -8.95
N ILE A 85 -9.11 0.61 -7.75
CA ILE A 85 -8.45 1.13 -6.55
C ILE A 85 -7.35 0.15 -6.11
N LEU A 86 -7.68 -1.13 -6.01
CA LEU A 86 -6.75 -2.20 -5.61
C LEU A 86 -5.59 -2.33 -6.60
N LYS A 87 -5.89 -2.30 -7.90
CA LYS A 87 -4.86 -2.35 -8.96
C LYS A 87 -3.85 -1.23 -8.80
N GLY A 88 -4.31 0.00 -8.64
CA GLY A 88 -3.40 1.14 -8.46
C GLY A 88 -2.56 1.05 -7.17
N ALA A 89 -3.12 0.50 -6.08
CA ALA A 89 -2.34 0.23 -4.88
C ALA A 89 -1.25 -0.83 -5.13
N CYS A 90 -1.56 -1.89 -5.89
CA CYS A 90 -0.59 -2.92 -6.26
C CYS A 90 0.47 -2.41 -7.25
N GLU A 91 0.10 -1.55 -8.19
CA GLU A 91 1.06 -0.88 -9.09
C GLU A 91 2.07 -0.05 -8.30
N PHE A 92 1.61 0.70 -7.30
CA PHE A 92 2.48 1.44 -6.41
C PHE A 92 3.43 0.52 -5.63
N LEU A 93 2.92 -0.52 -5.00
CA LEU A 93 3.74 -1.45 -4.22
C LEU A 93 4.77 -2.18 -5.06
N ARG A 94 4.42 -2.61 -6.28
CA ARG A 94 5.35 -3.22 -7.22
C ARG A 94 6.56 -2.31 -7.50
N ASP A 95 6.30 -1.02 -7.75
CA ASP A 95 7.34 -0.05 -8.05
C ASP A 95 8.11 0.41 -6.78
N TYR A 96 7.53 0.21 -5.59
CA TYR A 96 8.11 0.58 -4.30
C TYR A 96 9.03 -0.49 -3.72
N ILE A 97 8.83 -1.75 -4.08
CA ILE A 97 9.69 -2.86 -3.68
C ILE A 97 11.00 -2.76 -4.44
N ILE A 98 12.11 -2.89 -3.73
CA ILE A 98 13.45 -2.90 -4.30
C ILE A 98 14.21 -4.17 -3.90
N GLU A 99 15.21 -4.54 -4.66
CA GLU A 99 16.15 -5.60 -4.30
C GLU A 99 17.26 -5.03 -3.42
N ASP A 100 17.55 -5.69 -2.31
CA ASP A 100 18.66 -5.35 -1.42
C ASP A 100 19.99 -5.94 -1.92
N GLU A 101 21.09 -5.68 -1.21
CA GLU A 101 22.43 -6.16 -1.55
C GLU A 101 22.58 -7.71 -1.53
N ASN A 102 21.62 -8.40 -0.95
CA ASN A 102 21.59 -9.86 -0.86
C ASN A 102 20.65 -10.49 -1.90
N GLY A 103 20.02 -9.69 -2.75
CA GLY A 103 19.03 -10.16 -3.72
C GLY A 103 17.64 -10.40 -3.12
N CYS A 104 17.37 -9.87 -1.92
CA CYS A 104 16.04 -9.97 -1.29
C CYS A 104 15.17 -8.77 -1.65
N LEU A 105 13.90 -9.02 -1.97
CA LEU A 105 12.93 -7.96 -2.20
C LEU A 105 12.51 -7.34 -0.87
N VAL A 106 12.67 -6.02 -0.76
CA VAL A 106 12.38 -5.26 0.47
C VAL A 106 11.67 -3.94 0.16
N THR A 107 10.96 -3.40 1.14
CA THR A 107 10.49 -2.01 1.12
C THR A 107 11.53 -1.09 1.75
N ASN A 108 11.86 0.03 1.11
CA ASN A 108 12.83 0.98 1.63
C ASN A 108 12.53 2.42 1.13
N PRO A 109 12.35 3.40 2.06
CA PRO A 109 12.33 3.24 3.52
C PRO A 109 11.07 2.54 4.01
N SER A 110 11.13 1.90 5.18
CA SER A 110 10.02 1.21 5.82
C SER A 110 9.84 1.69 7.26
N ASN A 111 8.65 1.49 7.80
CA ASN A 111 8.29 1.88 9.16
C ASN A 111 7.27 0.90 9.74
N SER A 112 7.57 0.33 10.90
CA SER A 112 6.58 -0.43 11.67
C SER A 112 5.90 0.52 12.68
N PRO A 113 4.74 1.08 12.37
CA PRO A 113 4.09 2.06 13.24
C PRO A 113 3.56 1.40 14.54
N GLU A 114 3.73 1.98 15.70
CA GLU A 114 4.60 3.14 16.02
C GLU A 114 5.80 2.64 16.83
N ASN A 115 6.62 1.76 16.26
CA ASN A 115 7.72 1.09 16.96
C ASN A 115 9.04 1.81 16.74
N LYS A 116 9.72 2.10 17.85
CA LYS A 116 11.08 2.64 17.83
C LYS A 116 12.09 1.56 18.22
N PHE A 117 13.27 1.63 17.61
CA PHE A 117 14.37 0.77 18.00
C PHE A 117 15.66 1.58 18.19
N TRP A 118 16.59 1.00 18.92
CA TRP A 118 17.90 1.59 19.17
C TRP A 118 18.89 1.08 18.13
N TYR A 119 19.73 1.98 17.65
CA TYR A 119 20.88 1.63 16.82
C TYR A 119 22.12 2.41 17.26
N THR A 120 23.29 1.94 16.90
CA THR A 120 24.55 2.64 17.09
C THR A 120 24.98 3.25 15.77
N ASP A 121 25.17 4.56 15.74
CA ASP A 121 25.60 5.25 14.54
C ASP A 121 27.10 5.02 14.25
N LYS A 122 27.57 5.55 13.12
CA LYS A 122 28.98 5.44 12.68
C LYS A 122 30.00 6.06 13.65
N ASN A 123 29.57 6.90 14.57
CA ASN A 123 30.41 7.54 15.58
C ASN A 123 30.41 6.76 16.91
N GLY A 124 29.66 5.64 17.00
CA GLY A 124 29.48 4.87 18.23
C GLY A 124 28.40 5.41 19.16
N GLU A 125 27.62 6.41 18.75
CA GLU A 125 26.54 6.97 19.55
C GLU A 125 25.27 6.15 19.44
N ARG A 126 24.60 5.92 20.57
CA ARG A 126 23.32 5.23 20.63
C ARG A 126 22.16 6.19 20.32
N LYS A 127 21.40 5.88 19.29
CA LYS A 127 20.27 6.68 18.81
C LYS A 127 19.01 5.84 18.65
N THR A 128 17.86 6.50 18.52
CA THR A 128 16.58 5.84 18.20
C THR A 128 16.07 6.27 16.85
N THR A 129 15.37 5.36 16.16
CA THR A 129 14.63 5.64 14.93
C THR A 129 13.38 4.76 14.84
N MET A 130 12.45 5.16 13.99
CA MET A 130 11.34 4.31 13.53
C MET A 130 11.59 3.81 12.10
N PHE A 131 12.50 4.45 11.37
CA PHE A 131 12.81 4.05 9.99
C PHE A 131 13.70 2.82 9.94
N THR A 132 13.29 1.90 9.09
CA THR A 132 13.99 0.65 8.78
C THR A 132 13.85 0.34 7.28
N TYR A 133 14.14 -0.87 6.90
CA TYR A 133 13.77 -1.47 5.62
C TYR A 133 13.12 -2.84 5.90
N GLY A 134 12.20 -3.26 5.04
CA GLY A 134 11.59 -4.57 5.10
C GLY A 134 10.86 -4.88 6.41
N ALA A 135 10.06 -3.92 6.96
CA ALA A 135 9.26 -4.21 8.14
C ALA A 135 8.23 -5.32 7.85
N THR A 136 8.05 -6.25 8.78
CA THR A 136 7.14 -7.40 8.65
C THR A 136 5.72 -6.98 8.24
N ILE A 137 5.20 -5.89 8.81
CA ILE A 137 3.87 -5.39 8.46
C ILE A 137 3.74 -5.04 6.98
N ASP A 138 4.80 -4.54 6.34
CA ASP A 138 4.78 -4.22 4.91
C ASP A 138 4.58 -5.50 4.09
N PHE A 139 5.32 -6.57 4.41
CA PHE A 139 5.18 -7.84 3.71
C PHE A 139 3.82 -8.49 3.92
N GLU A 140 3.25 -8.40 5.11
CA GLU A 140 1.90 -8.90 5.38
C GLU A 140 0.85 -8.15 4.54
N ILE A 141 0.95 -6.82 4.44
CA ILE A 141 0.06 -6.01 3.61
C ILE A 141 0.27 -6.32 2.13
N ILE A 142 1.52 -6.39 1.65
CA ILE A 142 1.86 -6.72 0.26
C ILE A 142 1.29 -8.09 -0.10
N TYR A 143 1.56 -9.10 0.70
CA TYR A 143 1.02 -10.45 0.49
C TYR A 143 -0.51 -10.44 0.39
N ALA A 144 -1.17 -9.75 1.32
CA ALA A 144 -2.62 -9.68 1.38
C ALA A 144 -3.22 -9.00 0.14
N VAL A 145 -2.69 -7.84 -0.29
CA VAL A 145 -3.26 -7.12 -1.43
C VAL A 145 -2.89 -7.75 -2.77
N PHE A 146 -1.67 -8.27 -2.93
CA PHE A 146 -1.26 -8.95 -4.16
C PHE A 146 -2.07 -10.24 -4.38
N THR A 147 -2.23 -11.05 -3.35
CA THR A 147 -3.06 -12.26 -3.43
C THR A 147 -4.50 -11.94 -3.87
N ARG A 148 -5.09 -10.86 -3.33
CA ARG A 148 -6.44 -10.42 -3.70
C ARG A 148 -6.50 -9.85 -5.10
N MET A 149 -5.49 -9.11 -5.53
CA MET A 149 -5.39 -8.59 -6.89
C MET A 149 -5.30 -9.73 -7.91
N ILE A 150 -4.45 -10.73 -7.66
CA ILE A 150 -4.29 -11.93 -8.47
C ILE A 150 -5.62 -12.69 -8.58
N TYR A 151 -6.32 -12.88 -7.45
CA TYR A 151 -7.64 -13.51 -7.44
C TYR A 151 -8.66 -12.70 -8.27
N ALA A 152 -8.74 -11.39 -8.06
CA ALA A 152 -9.67 -10.52 -8.79
C ALA A 152 -9.37 -10.50 -10.31
N SER A 153 -8.09 -10.46 -10.68
CA SER A 153 -7.64 -10.55 -12.08
C SER A 153 -8.14 -11.83 -12.75
N LYS A 154 -7.92 -12.98 -12.11
CA LYS A 154 -8.40 -14.29 -12.60
C LYS A 154 -9.92 -14.33 -12.73
N LEU A 155 -10.64 -13.87 -11.70
CA LEU A 155 -12.10 -13.89 -11.66
C LEU A 155 -12.73 -12.99 -12.72
N LEU A 156 -12.12 -11.84 -13.03
CA LEU A 156 -12.59 -10.88 -14.00
C LEU A 156 -12.00 -11.08 -15.41
N SER A 157 -11.05 -12.01 -15.56
CA SER A 157 -10.27 -12.23 -16.78
C SER A 157 -9.62 -10.94 -17.31
N LYS A 158 -8.94 -10.20 -16.42
CA LYS A 158 -8.28 -8.92 -16.69
C LYS A 158 -6.82 -8.93 -16.22
N ASP A 159 -5.98 -8.15 -16.89
CA ASP A 159 -4.59 -7.86 -16.46
C ASP A 159 -3.76 -9.12 -16.09
N GLY A 160 -3.89 -10.19 -16.88
CA GLY A 160 -3.26 -11.49 -16.60
C GLY A 160 -1.73 -11.42 -16.50
N ASP A 161 -1.09 -10.57 -17.29
CA ASP A 161 0.36 -10.39 -17.23
C ASP A 161 0.79 -9.68 -15.94
N PHE A 162 0.03 -8.66 -15.51
CA PHE A 162 0.26 -8.00 -14.23
C PHE A 162 0.06 -8.98 -13.05
N ALA A 163 -0.96 -9.83 -13.11
CA ALA A 163 -1.17 -10.85 -12.08
C ALA A 163 0.00 -11.84 -11.98
N LYS A 164 0.61 -12.24 -13.11
CA LYS A 164 1.81 -13.08 -13.11
C LYS A 164 3.02 -12.37 -12.50
N GLU A 165 3.23 -11.10 -12.84
CA GLU A 165 4.28 -10.28 -12.23
C GLU A 165 4.15 -10.23 -10.70
N LEU A 166 2.94 -10.06 -10.18
CA LEU A 166 2.69 -10.09 -8.74
C LEU A 166 2.91 -11.49 -8.12
N GLU A 167 2.57 -12.57 -8.86
CA GLU A 167 2.87 -13.95 -8.44
C GLU A 167 4.40 -14.20 -8.33
N GLU A 168 5.18 -13.66 -9.25
CA GLU A 168 6.65 -13.75 -9.25
C GLU A 168 7.26 -13.02 -8.05
N ILE A 169 6.72 -11.85 -7.68
CA ILE A 169 7.17 -11.09 -6.49
C ILE A 169 6.85 -11.85 -5.18
N LEU A 170 5.77 -12.64 -5.15
CA LEU A 170 5.36 -13.38 -3.95
C LEU A 170 6.11 -14.71 -3.75
N ASN A 171 6.84 -15.21 -4.76
CA ASN A 171 7.58 -16.48 -4.72
C ASN A 171 9.05 -16.29 -4.41
#